data_6aa52fa41d2279279d6366dea4942d45
#
_entry.id   6aa52fa41d2279279d6366dea4942d45
#
_cell.length_a   1.000
_cell.length_b   1.000
_cell.length_c   1.000
_cell.angle_alpha   90.00
_cell.angle_beta   90.00
_cell.angle_gamma   90.00
#
_symmetry.space_group_name_H-M   'P 1'
#
loop_
_entity.id
_entity.type
_entity.pdbx_description
1 polymer ?
#
loop_
_entity_poly.entity_id
_entity_poly.type
_entity_poly.pdbx_seq_one_letter_code
_entity_poly.pdbx_strand_id
1 'polypeptide(L)'
;MAEGKITKLSESGSQITVISPEVTPAIRRAARQGSAQWLEREYQPGDLDGVFIAIAATNERSVNQQIFEEAEQRGVLLNVVDDPVSCSFIAPSIIERGLVTLAISTGGASPALARKLRESLTDSPELKWADLADVVVQARNHLKANKVSVDPQRWQCCLMPELLNLVEAGRDADALESLLAGLTGEYSAELCDSVGHCQPKGCAQKVKAPAAVLK
;
A
#
# COMPACT_ATOMS: atom_id res chain seq x y z
N MET A 1 12.07 -8.50 -15.13
CA MET A 1 12.12 -7.59 -13.96
C MET A 1 11.66 -6.17 -14.29
N ALA A 2 12.18 -5.50 -15.29
CA ALA A 2 11.78 -4.15 -15.70
C ALA A 2 10.28 -4.00 -16.01
N GLU A 3 9.65 -4.96 -16.68
CA GLU A 3 8.22 -4.92 -17.02
C GLU A 3 7.28 -4.67 -15.84
N GLY A 4 7.45 -5.42 -14.75
CA GLY A 4 6.60 -5.26 -13.57
C GLY A 4 6.76 -3.89 -12.87
N LYS A 5 7.91 -3.25 -13.04
CA LYS A 5 8.15 -1.89 -12.53
C LYS A 5 7.42 -0.84 -13.38
N ILE A 6 7.48 -1.00 -14.71
CA ILE A 6 6.81 -0.09 -15.66
C ILE A 6 5.30 -0.10 -15.44
N THR A 7 4.69 -1.28 -15.30
CA THR A 7 3.24 -1.39 -15.06
C THR A 7 2.82 -0.60 -13.82
N LYS A 8 3.49 -0.84 -12.67
CA LYS A 8 3.16 -0.14 -11.41
C LYS A 8 3.38 1.38 -11.47
N LEU A 9 4.45 1.82 -12.12
CA LEU A 9 4.71 3.26 -12.29
C LEU A 9 3.68 3.91 -13.24
N SER A 10 3.26 3.20 -14.28
CA SER A 10 2.23 3.66 -15.21
C SER A 10 0.87 3.87 -14.51
N GLU A 11 0.48 2.96 -13.62
CA GLU A 11 -0.74 3.05 -12.83
C GLU A 11 -0.78 4.28 -11.90
N SER A 12 0.39 4.76 -11.47
CA SER A 12 0.51 5.98 -10.65
C SER A 12 0.49 7.28 -11.45
N GLY A 13 0.34 7.23 -12.79
CA GLY A 13 0.34 8.40 -13.67
C GLY A 13 1.73 8.99 -13.91
N SER A 14 2.80 8.27 -13.59
CA SER A 14 4.18 8.73 -13.78
C SER A 14 4.54 8.77 -15.27
N GLN A 15 5.33 9.77 -15.67
CA GLN A 15 5.98 9.79 -16.98
C GLN A 15 7.18 8.83 -16.94
N ILE A 16 7.16 7.83 -17.81
CA ILE A 16 8.17 6.76 -17.84
C ILE A 16 9.02 6.87 -19.09
N THR A 17 10.33 6.94 -18.91
CA THR A 17 11.32 6.80 -19.99
C THR A 17 12.10 5.52 -19.77
N VAL A 18 12.16 4.68 -20.79
CA VAL A 18 12.97 3.45 -20.83
C VAL A 18 14.14 3.70 -21.77
N ILE A 19 15.36 3.49 -21.29
CA ILE A 19 16.59 3.62 -22.06
C ILE A 19 17.23 2.24 -22.13
N SER A 20 17.25 1.67 -23.32
CA SER A 20 17.85 0.35 -23.57
C SER A 20 17.98 0.12 -25.07
N PRO A 21 19.08 -0.50 -25.57
CA PRO A 21 19.19 -0.92 -26.96
C PRO A 21 18.10 -1.92 -27.35
N GLU A 22 17.72 -2.79 -26.41
CA GLU A 22 16.70 -3.81 -26.63
C GLU A 22 15.69 -3.81 -25.48
N VAL A 23 14.44 -4.07 -25.83
CA VAL A 23 13.36 -4.22 -24.85
C VAL A 23 12.47 -5.40 -25.17
N THR A 24 11.79 -5.91 -24.16
CA THR A 24 10.82 -6.99 -24.32
C THR A 24 9.62 -6.55 -25.16
N PRO A 25 8.88 -7.49 -25.75
CA PRO A 25 7.65 -7.17 -26.48
C PRO A 25 6.62 -6.40 -25.66
N ALA A 26 6.59 -6.60 -24.34
CA ALA A 26 5.67 -5.89 -23.46
C ALA A 26 6.04 -4.41 -23.32
N ILE A 27 7.31 -4.08 -23.11
CA ILE A 27 7.81 -2.70 -23.06
C ILE A 27 7.60 -2.00 -24.41
N ARG A 28 7.88 -2.71 -25.51
CA ARG A 28 7.65 -2.18 -26.87
C ARG A 28 6.18 -1.88 -27.12
N ARG A 29 5.24 -2.68 -26.60
CA ARG A 29 3.81 -2.39 -26.64
C ARG A 29 3.46 -1.16 -25.81
N ALA A 30 3.96 -1.05 -24.58
CA ALA A 30 3.75 0.11 -23.71
C ALA A 30 4.21 1.41 -24.38
N ALA A 31 5.36 1.38 -25.05
CA ALA A 31 5.88 2.53 -25.82
C ALA A 31 4.97 2.91 -27.00
N ARG A 32 4.46 1.93 -27.74
CA ARG A 32 3.52 2.17 -28.85
C ARG A 32 2.17 2.71 -28.38
N GLN A 33 1.75 2.36 -27.17
CA GLN A 33 0.49 2.82 -26.54
C GLN A 33 0.64 4.17 -25.85
N GLY A 34 1.86 4.73 -25.80
CA GLY A 34 2.15 6.02 -25.17
C GLY A 34 2.20 5.99 -23.63
N SER A 35 2.17 4.78 -23.01
CA SER A 35 2.31 4.62 -21.57
C SER A 35 3.76 4.65 -21.08
N ALA A 36 4.73 4.61 -21.98
CA ALA A 36 6.16 4.85 -21.73
C ALA A 36 6.82 5.41 -22.98
N GLN A 37 7.88 6.18 -22.82
CA GLN A 37 8.78 6.55 -23.91
C GLN A 37 9.93 5.53 -23.95
N TRP A 38 10.29 5.02 -25.11
CA TRP A 38 11.44 4.16 -25.29
C TRP A 38 12.49 4.84 -26.16
N LEU A 39 13.70 4.98 -25.62
CA LEU A 39 14.89 5.44 -26.31
C LEU A 39 15.76 4.22 -26.63
N GLU A 40 15.80 3.84 -27.92
CA GLU A 40 16.52 2.65 -28.43
C GLU A 40 18.03 2.95 -28.51
N ARG A 41 18.67 3.05 -27.36
CA ARG A 41 20.10 3.30 -27.20
C ARG A 41 20.58 2.92 -25.81
N GLU A 42 21.88 2.88 -25.63
CA GLU A 42 22.50 2.75 -24.32
C GLU A 42 22.30 4.03 -23.49
N TYR A 43 22.44 3.88 -22.15
CA TYR A 43 22.49 4.96 -21.20
C TYR A 43 23.62 5.93 -21.51
N GLN A 44 23.38 7.20 -21.32
CA GLN A 44 24.38 8.26 -21.48
C GLN A 44 24.31 9.23 -20.29
N PRO A 45 25.45 9.80 -19.84
CA PRO A 45 25.46 10.88 -18.86
C PRO A 45 24.53 12.02 -19.27
N GLY A 46 23.68 12.46 -18.35
CA GLY A 46 22.61 13.43 -18.59
C GLY A 46 21.22 12.82 -18.70
N ASP A 47 21.10 11.50 -18.82
CA ASP A 47 19.79 10.84 -18.92
C ASP A 47 18.95 10.90 -17.62
N LEU A 48 19.57 11.23 -16.50
CA LEU A 48 18.87 11.47 -15.23
C LEU A 48 18.46 12.93 -15.02
N ASP A 49 18.60 13.79 -16.02
CA ASP A 49 18.22 15.19 -15.91
C ASP A 49 16.69 15.34 -15.75
N GLY A 50 16.25 15.98 -14.66
CA GLY A 50 14.83 16.14 -14.33
C GLY A 50 14.13 14.87 -13.88
N VAL A 51 14.85 13.76 -13.67
CA VAL A 51 14.31 12.50 -13.19
C VAL A 51 14.17 12.52 -11.66
N PHE A 52 13.03 12.08 -11.14
CA PHE A 52 12.81 11.96 -9.69
C PHE A 52 13.24 10.60 -9.16
N ILE A 53 12.95 9.53 -9.91
CA ILE A 53 13.25 8.14 -9.54
C ILE A 53 13.79 7.36 -10.73
N ALA A 54 14.86 6.60 -10.52
CA ALA A 54 15.47 5.76 -11.52
C ALA A 54 15.60 4.31 -11.07
N ILE A 55 15.54 3.39 -12.03
CA ILE A 55 15.73 1.96 -11.79
C ILE A 55 16.77 1.45 -12.79
N ALA A 56 17.96 1.12 -12.32
CA ALA A 56 19.00 0.49 -13.11
C ALA A 56 18.79 -1.03 -13.11
N ALA A 57 18.47 -1.59 -14.27
CA ALA A 57 18.19 -3.01 -14.46
C ALA A 57 19.08 -3.61 -15.57
N THR A 58 20.33 -3.17 -15.66
CA THR A 58 21.31 -3.67 -16.61
C THR A 58 22.23 -4.68 -15.96
N ASN A 59 22.81 -5.59 -16.77
CA ASN A 59 23.84 -6.54 -16.34
C ASN A 59 25.26 -5.94 -16.39
N GLU A 60 25.39 -4.74 -16.97
CA GLU A 60 26.68 -4.05 -17.15
C GLU A 60 27.01 -3.23 -15.90
N ARG A 61 27.96 -3.73 -15.09
CA ARG A 61 28.37 -3.06 -13.85
C ARG A 61 28.90 -1.65 -14.06
N SER A 62 29.61 -1.41 -15.15
CA SER A 62 30.14 -0.09 -15.49
C SER A 62 29.03 0.93 -15.75
N VAL A 63 27.95 0.52 -16.41
CA VAL A 63 26.77 1.35 -16.65
C VAL A 63 26.02 1.61 -15.34
N ASN A 64 25.81 0.59 -14.51
CA ASN A 64 25.19 0.75 -13.20
C ASN A 64 25.97 1.71 -12.30
N GLN A 65 27.31 1.68 -12.36
CA GLN A 65 28.16 2.61 -11.61
C GLN A 65 28.00 4.06 -12.12
N GLN A 66 27.97 4.28 -13.43
CA GLN A 66 27.74 5.61 -14.01
C GLN A 66 26.36 6.17 -13.61
N ILE A 67 25.32 5.32 -13.65
CA ILE A 67 23.97 5.70 -13.22
C ILE A 67 23.97 6.07 -11.73
N PHE A 68 24.68 5.30 -10.90
CA PHE A 68 24.80 5.57 -9.46
C PHE A 68 25.47 6.92 -9.20
N GLU A 69 26.62 7.18 -9.82
CA GLU A 69 27.37 8.43 -9.66
C GLU A 69 26.54 9.63 -10.12
N GLU A 70 25.82 9.53 -11.23
CA GLU A 70 24.96 10.61 -11.70
C GLU A 70 23.74 10.79 -10.78
N ALA A 71 23.12 9.71 -10.29
CA ALA A 71 22.00 9.78 -9.36
C ALA A 71 22.39 10.48 -8.04
N GLU A 72 23.56 10.15 -7.48
CA GLU A 72 24.11 10.81 -6.29
C GLU A 72 24.31 12.32 -6.51
N GLN A 73 24.90 12.70 -7.65
CA GLN A 73 25.15 14.09 -7.98
C GLN A 73 23.88 14.91 -8.14
N ARG A 74 22.81 14.30 -8.65
CA ARG A 74 21.53 14.96 -8.96
C ARG A 74 20.47 14.81 -7.87
N GLY A 75 20.71 13.98 -6.84
CA GLY A 75 19.73 13.66 -5.80
C GLY A 75 18.56 12.83 -6.32
N VAL A 76 18.77 12.00 -7.35
CA VAL A 76 17.76 11.10 -7.92
C VAL A 76 17.64 9.86 -7.05
N LEU A 77 16.42 9.45 -6.71
CA LEU A 77 16.18 8.20 -6.00
C LEU A 77 16.49 7.01 -6.92
N LEU A 78 17.48 6.21 -6.57
CA LEU A 78 17.97 5.10 -7.39
C LEU A 78 17.71 3.73 -6.74
N ASN A 79 17.23 2.79 -7.54
CA ASN A 79 17.24 1.37 -7.23
C ASN A 79 18.03 0.60 -8.29
N VAL A 80 19.16 0.03 -7.89
CA VAL A 80 19.95 -0.87 -8.75
C VAL A 80 19.53 -2.31 -8.47
N VAL A 81 19.13 -3.02 -9.51
CA VAL A 81 18.67 -4.40 -9.38
C VAL A 81 19.86 -5.29 -8.98
N ASP A 82 19.65 -6.13 -7.96
CA ASP A 82 20.63 -7.05 -7.40
C ASP A 82 21.89 -6.39 -6.79
N ASP A 83 21.86 -5.08 -6.56
CA ASP A 83 22.93 -4.34 -5.86
C ASP A 83 22.37 -3.40 -4.78
N PRO A 84 22.06 -3.89 -3.58
CA PRO A 84 21.50 -3.08 -2.51
C PRO A 84 22.39 -1.94 -2.02
N VAL A 85 23.71 -2.04 -2.21
CA VAL A 85 24.67 -1.02 -1.75
C VAL A 85 24.55 0.26 -2.60
N SER A 86 24.26 0.11 -3.87
CA SER A 86 24.07 1.21 -4.82
C SER A 86 22.61 1.71 -4.87
N CYS A 87 21.76 1.32 -3.90
CA CYS A 87 20.37 1.73 -3.85
C CYS A 87 20.17 2.85 -2.83
N SER A 88 19.50 3.93 -3.22
CA SER A 88 18.96 4.92 -2.27
C SER A 88 17.60 4.51 -1.71
N PHE A 89 16.90 3.58 -2.34
CA PHE A 89 15.69 2.95 -1.84
C PHE A 89 15.56 1.50 -2.30
N ILE A 90 14.84 0.69 -1.52
CA ILE A 90 14.54 -0.70 -1.84
C ILE A 90 13.04 -0.86 -1.99
N ALA A 91 12.60 -1.33 -3.15
CA ALA A 91 11.19 -1.60 -3.38
C ALA A 91 10.75 -2.86 -2.61
N PRO A 92 9.76 -2.76 -1.72
CA PRO A 92 9.26 -3.91 -0.97
C PRO A 92 8.49 -4.88 -1.86
N SER A 93 8.30 -6.09 -1.37
CA SER A 93 7.31 -7.03 -1.90
C SER A 93 5.93 -6.62 -1.41
N ILE A 94 4.96 -6.44 -2.30
CA ILE A 94 3.67 -5.84 -1.99
C ILE A 94 2.54 -6.85 -2.17
N ILE A 95 1.59 -6.84 -1.24
CA ILE A 95 0.26 -7.42 -1.37
C ILE A 95 -0.74 -6.27 -1.40
N GLU A 96 -1.60 -6.27 -2.39
CA GLU A 96 -2.70 -5.32 -2.51
C GLU A 96 -4.03 -6.09 -2.44
N ARG A 97 -4.91 -5.68 -1.53
CA ARG A 97 -6.26 -6.25 -1.37
C ARG A 97 -7.24 -5.13 -1.10
N GLY A 98 -8.02 -4.76 -2.10
CA GLY A 98 -8.87 -3.57 -2.04
C GLY A 98 -8.05 -2.31 -1.72
N LEU A 99 -8.44 -1.59 -0.69
CA LEU A 99 -7.76 -0.37 -0.22
C LEU A 99 -6.55 -0.64 0.68
N VAL A 100 -6.27 -1.89 1.01
CA VAL A 100 -5.17 -2.25 1.92
C VAL A 100 -3.94 -2.66 1.15
N THR A 101 -2.81 -2.05 1.50
CA THR A 101 -1.48 -2.41 0.99
C THR A 101 -0.62 -2.92 2.13
N LEU A 102 -0.09 -4.13 2.00
CA LEU A 102 0.90 -4.69 2.90
C LEU A 102 2.26 -4.74 2.19
N ALA A 103 3.24 -4.01 2.71
CA ALA A 103 4.59 -3.94 2.17
C ALA A 103 5.55 -4.77 3.04
N ILE A 104 6.29 -5.68 2.42
CA ILE A 104 7.22 -6.61 3.08
C ILE A 104 8.62 -6.29 2.59
N SER A 105 9.46 -5.83 3.49
CA SER A 105 10.87 -5.55 3.22
C SER A 105 11.77 -6.35 4.16
N THR A 106 12.90 -6.82 3.62
CA THR A 106 13.98 -7.44 4.39
C THR A 106 15.20 -6.53 4.47
N GLY A 107 15.05 -5.22 4.16
CA GLY A 107 16.16 -4.28 4.12
C GLY A 107 17.23 -4.65 3.06
N GLY A 108 16.84 -5.35 2.01
CA GLY A 108 17.79 -5.84 0.99
C GLY A 108 18.45 -7.19 1.34
N ALA A 109 18.26 -7.71 2.57
CA ALA A 109 18.91 -8.95 3.00
C ALA A 109 18.51 -10.19 2.19
N SER A 110 17.23 -10.30 1.78
CA SER A 110 16.77 -11.46 1.02
C SER A 110 15.48 -11.17 0.22
N PRO A 111 15.59 -10.85 -1.06
CA PRO A 111 14.42 -10.73 -1.94
C PRO A 111 13.57 -12.03 -1.98
N ALA A 112 14.22 -13.19 -1.91
CA ALA A 112 13.55 -14.49 -1.87
C ALA A 112 12.70 -14.68 -0.62
N LEU A 113 13.18 -14.25 0.55
CA LEU A 113 12.43 -14.29 1.81
C LEU A 113 11.22 -13.33 1.76
N ALA A 114 11.42 -12.10 1.29
CA ALA A 114 10.33 -11.14 1.12
C ALA A 114 9.23 -11.67 0.19
N ARG A 115 9.63 -12.31 -0.90
CA ARG A 115 8.71 -12.98 -1.82
C ARG A 115 7.98 -14.14 -1.16
N LYS A 116 8.69 -15.01 -0.44
CA LYS A 116 8.10 -16.17 0.26
C LYS A 116 7.07 -15.72 1.31
N LEU A 117 7.40 -14.68 2.07
CA LEU A 117 6.46 -14.08 3.04
C LEU A 117 5.24 -13.51 2.33
N ARG A 118 5.41 -12.78 1.22
CA ARG A 118 4.30 -12.28 0.42
C ARG A 118 3.37 -13.42 -0.02
N GLU A 119 3.93 -14.48 -0.60
CA GLU A 119 3.16 -15.64 -1.07
C GLU A 119 2.41 -16.32 0.08
N SER A 120 3.05 -16.47 1.25
CA SER A 120 2.43 -17.08 2.43
C SER A 120 1.33 -16.21 3.03
N LEU A 121 1.46 -14.88 3.00
CA LEU A 121 0.49 -13.96 3.58
C LEU A 121 -0.68 -13.65 2.65
N THR A 122 -0.49 -13.80 1.32
CA THR A 122 -1.54 -13.46 0.33
C THR A 122 -2.86 -14.18 0.60
N ASP A 123 -2.79 -15.45 1.00
CA ASP A 123 -3.96 -16.29 1.28
C ASP A 123 -4.20 -16.49 2.78
N SER A 124 -3.53 -15.70 3.63
CA SER A 124 -3.67 -15.85 5.08
C SER A 124 -5.05 -15.36 5.56
N PRO A 125 -5.63 -16.01 6.58
CA PRO A 125 -6.89 -15.57 7.17
C PRO A 125 -6.84 -14.14 7.70
N GLU A 126 -5.68 -13.71 8.20
CA GLU A 126 -5.46 -12.37 8.74
C GLU A 126 -5.62 -11.28 7.67
N LEU A 127 -5.27 -11.59 6.42
CA LEU A 127 -5.42 -10.64 5.32
C LEU A 127 -6.90 -10.41 4.92
N LYS A 128 -7.80 -11.29 5.32
CA LYS A 128 -9.25 -11.09 5.10
C LYS A 128 -9.80 -9.83 5.76
N TRP A 129 -9.17 -9.36 6.85
CA TRP A 129 -9.54 -8.08 7.46
C TRP A 129 -9.44 -6.89 6.49
N ALA A 130 -8.67 -7.02 5.43
CA ALA A 130 -8.59 -6.00 4.38
C ALA A 130 -9.93 -5.80 3.64
N ASP A 131 -10.78 -6.82 3.59
CA ASP A 131 -12.09 -6.77 2.91
C ASP A 131 -13.08 -5.83 3.61
N LEU A 132 -12.83 -5.51 4.89
CA LEU A 132 -13.61 -4.51 5.63
C LEU A 132 -13.24 -3.06 5.29
N ALA A 133 -12.20 -2.82 4.50
CA ALA A 133 -11.68 -1.46 4.28
C ALA A 133 -12.73 -0.50 3.72
N ASP A 134 -13.54 -0.94 2.76
CA ASP A 134 -14.59 -0.13 2.16
C ASP A 134 -15.70 0.19 3.16
N VAL A 135 -16.12 -0.78 3.96
CA VAL A 135 -17.11 -0.60 5.04
C VAL A 135 -16.60 0.40 6.09
N VAL A 136 -15.32 0.28 6.48
CA VAL A 136 -14.68 1.19 7.43
C VAL A 136 -14.60 2.62 6.88
N VAL A 137 -14.28 2.78 5.59
CA VAL A 137 -14.25 4.11 4.93
C VAL A 137 -15.65 4.73 4.93
N GLN A 138 -16.68 3.95 4.58
CA GLN A 138 -18.07 4.42 4.60
C GLN A 138 -18.51 4.83 6.01
N ALA A 139 -18.20 4.01 7.03
CA ALA A 139 -18.50 4.33 8.41
C ALA A 139 -17.79 5.61 8.87
N ARG A 140 -16.51 5.80 8.53
CA ARG A 140 -15.77 7.04 8.83
C ARG A 140 -16.39 8.27 8.19
N ASN A 141 -16.80 8.16 6.94
CA ASN A 141 -17.45 9.25 6.21
C ASN A 141 -18.80 9.61 6.85
N HIS A 142 -19.60 8.62 7.21
CA HIS A 142 -20.87 8.79 7.90
C HIS A 142 -20.69 9.52 9.25
N LEU A 143 -19.76 9.06 10.08
CA LEU A 143 -19.47 9.67 11.38
C LEU A 143 -18.95 11.11 11.23
N LYS A 144 -18.09 11.36 10.27
CA LYS A 144 -17.58 12.71 9.96
C LYS A 144 -18.69 13.66 9.53
N ALA A 145 -19.59 13.22 8.64
CA ALA A 145 -20.74 14.01 8.18
C ALA A 145 -21.67 14.39 9.35
N ASN A 146 -21.85 13.49 10.31
CA ASN A 146 -22.68 13.70 11.52
C ASN A 146 -21.90 14.32 12.70
N LYS A 147 -20.63 14.70 12.51
CA LYS A 147 -19.75 15.29 13.54
C LYS A 147 -19.62 14.42 14.80
N VAL A 148 -19.70 13.10 14.63
CA VAL A 148 -19.53 12.12 15.71
C VAL A 148 -18.05 11.76 15.83
N SER A 149 -17.50 11.91 17.03
CA SER A 149 -16.14 11.46 17.36
C SER A 149 -16.21 10.14 18.12
N VAL A 150 -15.45 9.17 17.67
CA VAL A 150 -15.38 7.83 18.27
C VAL A 150 -13.97 7.58 18.77
N ASP A 151 -13.85 7.02 19.97
CA ASP A 151 -12.57 6.65 20.56
C ASP A 151 -11.85 5.60 19.70
N PRO A 152 -10.52 5.71 19.46
CA PRO A 152 -9.76 4.73 18.69
C PRO A 152 -9.87 3.29 19.19
N GLN A 153 -9.95 3.11 20.54
CA GLN A 153 -10.12 1.79 21.14
C GLN A 153 -11.45 1.16 20.74
N ARG A 154 -12.52 1.97 20.65
CA ARG A 154 -13.83 1.50 20.22
C ARG A 154 -13.83 0.99 18.77
N TRP A 155 -13.08 1.63 17.88
CA TRP A 155 -12.88 1.12 16.54
C TRP A 155 -12.28 -0.30 16.55
N GLN A 156 -11.25 -0.53 17.38
CA GLN A 156 -10.64 -1.87 17.49
C GLN A 156 -11.63 -2.91 17.99
N CYS A 157 -12.46 -2.58 18.99
CA CYS A 157 -13.45 -3.50 19.52
C CYS A 157 -14.61 -3.80 18.55
N CYS A 158 -14.97 -2.83 17.70
CA CYS A 158 -16.07 -3.01 16.75
C CYS A 158 -15.67 -3.73 15.44
N LEU A 159 -14.38 -3.91 15.17
CA LEU A 159 -13.91 -4.72 14.06
C LEU A 159 -13.96 -6.21 14.46
N MET A 160 -15.13 -6.82 14.31
CA MET A 160 -15.41 -8.19 14.74
C MET A 160 -15.50 -9.15 13.56
N PRO A 161 -15.25 -10.47 13.78
CA PRO A 161 -15.34 -11.50 12.72
C PRO A 161 -16.70 -11.56 12.03
N GLU A 162 -17.78 -11.20 12.72
CA GLU A 162 -19.14 -11.17 12.17
C GLU A 162 -19.26 -10.20 10.98
N LEU A 163 -18.51 -9.09 11.03
CA LEU A 163 -18.46 -8.15 9.90
C LEU A 163 -17.81 -8.78 8.67
N LEU A 164 -16.76 -9.60 8.85
CA LEU A 164 -16.15 -10.35 7.76
C LEU A 164 -17.14 -11.31 7.11
N ASN A 165 -17.91 -12.03 7.92
CA ASN A 165 -18.94 -12.96 7.43
C ASN A 165 -20.00 -12.23 6.59
N LEU A 166 -20.40 -11.02 6.98
CA LEU A 166 -21.34 -10.22 6.22
C LEU A 166 -20.77 -9.77 4.88
N VAL A 167 -19.52 -9.27 4.87
CA VAL A 167 -18.85 -8.85 3.65
C VAL A 167 -18.58 -10.03 2.71
N GLU A 168 -18.13 -11.17 3.21
CA GLU A 168 -17.97 -12.39 2.43
C GLU A 168 -19.30 -12.88 1.80
N ALA A 169 -20.42 -12.60 2.44
CA ALA A 169 -21.77 -12.88 1.92
C ALA A 169 -22.30 -11.78 0.96
N GLY A 170 -21.52 -10.75 0.65
CA GLY A 170 -21.94 -9.61 -0.18
C GLY A 170 -22.94 -8.68 0.50
N ARG A 171 -23.01 -8.69 1.83
CA ARG A 171 -23.95 -7.91 2.66
C ARG A 171 -23.25 -6.69 3.27
N ASP A 172 -22.61 -5.89 2.44
CA ASP A 172 -21.82 -4.73 2.89
C ASP A 172 -22.65 -3.67 3.60
N ALA A 173 -23.91 -3.49 3.19
CA ALA A 173 -24.83 -2.56 3.83
C ALA A 173 -25.14 -2.97 5.28
N ASP A 174 -25.35 -4.27 5.51
CA ASP A 174 -25.61 -4.80 6.86
C ASP A 174 -24.35 -4.73 7.73
N ALA A 175 -23.17 -4.96 7.14
CA ALA A 175 -21.89 -4.79 7.82
C ALA A 175 -21.68 -3.33 8.24
N LEU A 176 -22.01 -2.37 7.38
CA LEU A 176 -21.92 -0.95 7.69
C LEU A 176 -22.88 -0.56 8.81
N GLU A 177 -24.13 -1.00 8.75
CA GLU A 177 -25.13 -0.74 9.79
C GLU A 177 -24.68 -1.30 11.14
N SER A 178 -24.23 -2.55 11.17
CA SER A 178 -23.72 -3.21 12.37
C SER A 178 -22.51 -2.49 12.95
N LEU A 179 -21.55 -2.08 12.10
CA LEU A 179 -20.38 -1.32 12.52
C LEU A 179 -20.78 0.04 13.10
N LEU A 180 -21.67 0.78 12.44
CA LEU A 180 -22.15 2.08 12.92
C LEU A 180 -22.90 1.94 14.26
N ALA A 181 -23.75 0.96 14.42
CA ALA A 181 -24.45 0.67 15.67
C ALA A 181 -23.46 0.39 16.81
N GLY A 182 -22.42 -0.39 16.56
CA GLY A 182 -21.33 -0.62 17.51
C GLY A 182 -20.56 0.63 17.86
N LEU A 183 -20.25 1.49 16.88
CA LEU A 183 -19.47 2.71 17.09
C LEU A 183 -20.24 3.83 17.80
N THR A 184 -21.56 3.93 17.59
CA THR A 184 -22.41 5.03 18.13
C THR A 184 -23.33 4.61 19.27
N GLY A 185 -23.61 3.32 19.43
CA GLY A 185 -24.53 2.79 20.43
C GLY A 185 -24.01 2.86 21.87
N GLU A 186 -24.91 2.71 22.84
CA GLU A 186 -24.51 2.40 24.21
C GLU A 186 -23.98 0.96 24.23
N TYR A 187 -22.76 0.81 24.70
CA TYR A 187 -22.04 -0.46 24.68
C TYR A 187 -22.58 -1.37 25.80
N SER A 188 -23.00 -2.59 25.49
CA SER A 188 -23.20 -3.62 26.50
C SER A 188 -21.88 -4.39 26.73
N ALA A 189 -21.51 -4.61 27.98
CA ALA A 189 -20.31 -5.36 28.36
C ALA A 189 -20.31 -6.79 27.79
N GLU A 190 -21.47 -7.35 27.49
CA GLU A 190 -21.64 -8.69 26.91
C GLU A 190 -21.06 -8.83 25.51
N LEU A 191 -21.02 -7.75 24.71
CA LEU A 191 -20.38 -7.78 23.39
C LEU A 191 -18.84 -7.77 23.49
N CYS A 192 -18.27 -7.20 24.56
CA CYS A 192 -16.82 -7.19 24.78
C CYS A 192 -16.26 -8.52 25.26
N ASP A 193 -17.01 -9.30 26.01
CA ASP A 193 -16.56 -10.58 26.55
C ASP A 193 -16.39 -11.66 25.47
N SER A 194 -17.12 -11.54 24.36
CA SER A 194 -17.02 -12.47 23.23
C SER A 194 -15.72 -12.33 22.42
N VAL A 195 -15.03 -11.20 22.49
CA VAL A 195 -13.85 -10.89 21.66
C VAL A 195 -12.52 -11.18 22.37
N GLY A 196 -12.52 -11.49 23.67
CA GLY A 196 -11.33 -11.95 24.42
C GLY A 196 -10.13 -10.98 24.51
N HIS A 197 -10.19 -9.82 23.87
CA HIS A 197 -9.08 -8.87 23.72
C HIS A 197 -9.40 -7.47 24.23
N CYS A 198 -10.62 -7.21 24.65
CA CYS A 198 -11.01 -5.93 25.19
C CYS A 198 -10.71 -5.87 26.70
N GLN A 199 -9.75 -5.04 27.11
CA GLN A 199 -9.59 -4.77 28.53
C GLN A 199 -10.77 -3.89 29.00
N PRO A 200 -11.54 -4.30 30.04
CA PRO A 200 -12.78 -3.64 30.46
C PRO A 200 -12.66 -2.16 30.82
N LYS A 201 -11.45 -1.67 31.07
CA LYS A 201 -11.18 -0.29 31.49
C LYS A 201 -11.27 0.76 30.37
N GLY A 202 -11.23 0.36 29.08
CA GLY A 202 -11.26 1.29 27.95
C GLY A 202 -12.61 1.39 27.25
N CYS A 203 -13.39 0.32 27.26
CA CYS A 203 -14.64 0.22 26.48
C CYS A 203 -15.86 0.93 27.10
N ALA A 204 -15.84 1.20 28.39
CA ALA A 204 -16.94 1.81 29.14
C ALA A 204 -16.96 3.36 29.08
N GLN A 205 -16.09 3.99 28.29
CA GLN A 205 -16.11 5.44 28.16
C GLN A 205 -17.26 5.91 27.28
N LYS A 206 -18.19 6.64 27.86
CA LYS A 206 -19.33 7.29 27.21
C LYS A 206 -18.88 8.07 25.99
N VAL A 207 -19.61 7.92 24.90
CA VAL A 207 -19.52 8.81 23.73
C VAL A 207 -19.66 10.24 24.26
N LYS A 208 -18.57 11.00 24.26
CA LYS A 208 -18.66 12.43 24.57
C LYS A 208 -19.45 13.06 23.42
N ALA A 209 -20.59 13.64 23.78
CA ALA A 209 -21.30 14.56 22.93
C ALA A 209 -20.30 15.60 22.37
N PRO A 210 -20.43 16.04 21.10
CA PRO A 210 -19.52 17.00 20.53
C PRO A 210 -19.43 18.22 21.42
N ALA A 211 -18.21 18.55 21.84
CA ALA A 211 -17.97 19.81 22.54
C ALA A 211 -18.43 20.93 21.60
N ALA A 212 -19.43 21.70 22.01
CA ALA A 212 -19.85 22.87 21.27
C ALA A 212 -18.64 23.79 21.15
N VAL A 213 -18.13 23.93 19.92
CA VAL A 213 -17.13 24.97 19.64
C VAL A 213 -17.88 26.28 19.69
N LEU A 214 -17.81 26.94 20.87
CA LEU A 214 -18.09 28.35 20.97
C LEU A 214 -17.01 29.11 20.20
N LYS A 215 -17.45 30.03 19.36
CA LYS A 215 -16.74 30.93 18.48
C LYS A 215 -15.49 31.56 19.04
#